data_ed9f404c2debe1393266ba9ba4805176
#
_entry.id   ed9f404c2debe1393266ba9ba4805176
#
_cell.length_a   1.000
_cell.length_b   1.000
_cell.length_c   1.000
_cell.angle_alpha   90.00
_cell.angle_beta   90.00
_cell.angle_gamma   90.00
#
_symmetry.space_group_name_H-M   'P 1'
#
loop_
_entity.id
_entity.type
_entity.pdbx_description
1 polymer ?
#
loop_
_entity_poly.entity_id
_entity_poly.type
_entity_poly.pdbx_seq_one_letter_code
_entity_poly.pdbx_strand_id
1 'polypeptide(L)'
;MLVSLMGMAQTMPSLRPEVTYTNPEGTVLTGSYPDDLQLTEIQNAPLNGIFLANPMDMDGWDVTYDWVVMVDTVTGSMGNNFFELVHRFEENLDYDFIHKGTYKVRLKATFTNGEMKWEYPSEDMDSIIFRLQISGSRLEFPNTFTPNGDGQNDILRAKEYQSIVEFHAAVFNRWGQRLYQWDDVA
;
A
#
# COMPACT_ATOMS: atom_id res chain seq x y z
N MET A 1 41.87 43.25 -15.13
CA MET A 1 41.80 41.85 -14.68
C MET A 1 40.30 41.49 -14.55
N LEU A 2 39.71 40.91 -15.58
CA LEU A 2 38.30 40.51 -15.58
C LEU A 2 38.24 39.16 -14.86
N VAL A 3 37.66 39.12 -13.67
CA VAL A 3 37.30 37.87 -13.00
C VAL A 3 36.00 37.39 -13.63
N SER A 4 36.11 36.40 -14.51
CA SER A 4 34.94 35.69 -15.04
C SER A 4 34.34 34.86 -13.88
N LEU A 5 33.26 35.34 -13.30
CA LEU A 5 32.39 34.48 -12.50
C LEU A 5 31.71 33.48 -13.44
N MET A 6 32.27 32.29 -13.58
CA MET A 6 31.51 31.14 -14.06
C MET A 6 30.49 30.83 -12.97
N GLY A 7 29.26 31.35 -13.13
CA GLY A 7 28.14 30.84 -12.37
C GLY A 7 27.94 29.36 -12.76
N MET A 8 28.31 28.45 -11.90
CA MET A 8 27.85 27.06 -12.03
C MET A 8 26.32 27.12 -11.98
N ALA A 9 25.69 26.69 -13.04
CA ALA A 9 24.24 26.47 -12.99
C ALA A 9 24.00 25.40 -11.91
N GLN A 10 23.41 25.81 -10.80
CA GLN A 10 23.08 24.90 -9.74
C GLN A 10 21.97 24.00 -10.26
N THR A 11 22.20 22.70 -10.29
CA THR A 11 21.15 21.70 -10.61
C THR A 11 20.06 21.77 -9.56
N MET A 12 18.81 21.86 -10.02
CA MET A 12 17.67 21.84 -9.10
C MET A 12 17.44 20.41 -8.59
N PRO A 13 17.22 20.25 -7.29
CA PRO A 13 16.95 18.93 -6.73
C PRO A 13 15.63 18.35 -7.25
N SER A 14 15.57 17.03 -7.30
CA SER A 14 14.41 16.28 -7.78
C SER A 14 14.22 15.00 -6.99
N LEU A 15 13.11 14.27 -7.25
CA LEU A 15 12.84 12.95 -6.71
C LEU A 15 12.71 11.93 -7.83
N ARG A 16 13.12 10.68 -7.55
CA ARG A 16 12.80 9.49 -8.35
C ARG A 16 12.15 8.43 -7.47
N PRO A 17 10.89 8.64 -7.04
CA PRO A 17 10.25 7.74 -6.13
C PRO A 17 10.03 6.36 -6.74
N GLU A 18 10.23 5.36 -5.88
CA GLU A 18 10.01 3.96 -6.20
C GLU A 18 9.14 3.34 -5.12
N VAL A 19 8.44 2.25 -5.46
CA VAL A 19 7.69 1.44 -4.51
C VAL A 19 7.95 -0.03 -4.74
N THR A 20 8.02 -0.75 -3.64
CA THR A 20 8.03 -2.22 -3.63
C THR A 20 6.85 -2.69 -2.80
N TYR A 21 5.95 -3.45 -3.41
CA TYR A 21 4.86 -4.12 -2.73
C TYR A 21 5.20 -5.59 -2.52
N THR A 22 4.91 -6.11 -1.33
CA THR A 22 5.12 -7.53 -0.99
C THR A 22 3.84 -8.09 -0.37
N ASN A 23 3.33 -9.17 -0.95
CA ASN A 23 2.20 -9.89 -0.39
C ASN A 23 2.65 -10.99 0.60
N PRO A 24 1.74 -11.63 1.37
CA PRO A 24 2.09 -12.66 2.34
C PRO A 24 2.78 -13.89 1.73
N GLU A 25 2.52 -14.17 0.46
CA GLU A 25 3.13 -15.28 -0.29
C GLU A 25 4.57 -14.95 -0.76
N GLY A 26 5.03 -13.74 -0.50
CA GLY A 26 6.36 -13.27 -0.89
C GLY A 26 6.46 -12.82 -2.36
N THR A 27 5.34 -12.65 -3.05
CA THR A 27 5.34 -12.05 -4.39
C THR A 27 5.67 -10.57 -4.28
N VAL A 28 6.58 -10.11 -5.12
CA VAL A 28 7.06 -8.73 -5.14
C VAL A 28 6.62 -8.04 -6.41
N LEU A 29 6.01 -6.86 -6.28
CA LEU A 29 5.66 -5.96 -7.37
C LEU A 29 6.39 -4.64 -7.15
N THR A 30 6.91 -4.04 -8.21
CA THR A 30 7.64 -2.77 -8.13
C THR A 30 7.02 -1.74 -9.06
N GLY A 31 7.13 -0.47 -8.69
CA GLY A 31 6.75 0.65 -9.52
C GLY A 31 7.70 1.82 -9.33
N SER A 32 7.86 2.66 -10.33
CA SER A 32 8.75 3.83 -10.29
C SER A 32 8.15 5.03 -11.02
N TYR A 33 8.44 6.23 -10.50
CA TYR A 33 8.08 7.48 -11.15
C TYR A 33 9.04 7.74 -12.35
N PRO A 34 8.54 8.23 -13.50
CA PRO A 34 7.15 8.67 -13.74
C PRO A 34 6.20 7.57 -14.26
N ASP A 35 6.67 6.37 -14.58
CA ASP A 35 5.97 5.45 -15.46
C ASP A 35 4.97 4.52 -14.76
N ASP A 36 5.35 3.86 -13.65
CA ASP A 36 4.58 2.76 -13.07
C ASP A 36 4.04 3.07 -11.65
N LEU A 37 3.25 4.15 -11.52
CA LEU A 37 2.69 4.54 -10.21
C LEU A 37 1.33 3.91 -9.90
N GLN A 38 0.77 3.13 -10.82
CA GLN A 38 -0.53 2.51 -10.65
C GLN A 38 -0.46 0.99 -10.76
N LEU A 39 -0.79 0.28 -9.68
CA LEU A 39 -1.12 -1.13 -9.78
C LEU A 39 -2.49 -1.28 -10.44
N THR A 40 -2.52 -1.85 -11.63
CA THR A 40 -3.74 -2.05 -12.41
C THR A 40 -4.56 -3.24 -11.93
N GLU A 41 -3.89 -4.23 -11.31
CA GLU A 41 -4.52 -5.42 -10.76
C GLU A 41 -4.92 -5.19 -9.29
N ILE A 42 -6.09 -5.71 -8.93
CA ILE A 42 -6.57 -5.69 -7.55
C ILE A 42 -5.69 -6.64 -6.71
N GLN A 43 -5.15 -6.13 -5.63
CA GLN A 43 -4.30 -6.89 -4.72
C GLN A 43 -5.10 -7.41 -3.51
N ASN A 44 -4.58 -8.43 -2.85
CA ASN A 44 -5.16 -8.99 -1.64
C ASN A 44 -4.51 -8.36 -0.39
N ALA A 45 -5.31 -8.10 0.64
CA ALA A 45 -4.77 -7.74 1.95
C ALA A 45 -4.24 -9.01 2.69
N PRO A 46 -3.22 -8.88 3.55
CA PRO A 46 -2.38 -7.69 3.72
C PRO A 46 -1.39 -7.52 2.58
N LEU A 47 -1.10 -6.28 2.21
CA LEU A 47 -0.06 -5.94 1.25
C LEU A 47 0.87 -4.94 1.91
N ASN A 48 2.15 -5.25 2.07
CA ASN A 48 3.14 -4.29 2.52
C ASN A 48 3.63 -3.44 1.35
N GLY A 49 3.76 -2.13 1.54
CA GLY A 49 4.31 -1.20 0.57
C GLY A 49 5.44 -0.39 1.15
N ILE A 50 6.65 -0.54 0.59
CA ILE A 50 7.82 0.27 0.92
C ILE A 50 8.00 1.31 -0.19
N PHE A 51 7.85 2.59 0.16
CA PHE A 51 7.97 3.73 -0.74
C PHE A 51 9.27 4.47 -0.44
N LEU A 52 10.09 4.65 -1.46
CA LEU A 52 11.37 5.35 -1.39
C LEU A 52 11.24 6.67 -2.13
N ALA A 53 11.69 7.78 -1.55
CA ALA A 53 11.65 9.09 -2.21
C ALA A 53 12.79 9.26 -3.22
N ASN A 54 13.95 8.66 -2.97
CA ASN A 54 15.15 8.70 -3.81
C ASN A 54 15.48 10.13 -4.29
N PRO A 55 15.90 11.04 -3.38
CA PRO A 55 16.26 12.40 -3.76
C PRO A 55 17.54 12.42 -4.60
N MET A 56 17.57 13.35 -5.57
CA MET A 56 18.68 13.55 -6.51
C MET A 56 19.13 15.00 -6.52
N ASP A 57 20.41 15.21 -6.87
CA ASP A 57 21.03 16.55 -7.04
C ASP A 57 20.93 17.40 -5.77
N MET A 58 21.20 16.79 -4.61
CA MET A 58 21.01 17.36 -3.28
C MET A 58 22.10 18.34 -2.81
N ASP A 59 23.13 18.60 -3.64
CA ASP A 59 24.29 19.41 -3.27
C ASP A 59 23.88 20.79 -2.71
N GLY A 60 24.03 20.95 -1.39
CA GLY A 60 23.70 22.16 -0.66
C GLY A 60 22.21 22.39 -0.42
N TRP A 61 21.36 21.38 -0.61
CA TRP A 61 19.94 21.42 -0.33
C TRP A 61 19.58 20.56 0.87
N ASP A 62 18.75 21.10 1.74
CA ASP A 62 18.00 20.33 2.76
C ASP A 62 16.64 19.97 2.18
N VAL A 63 16.06 18.84 2.61
CA VAL A 63 14.77 18.37 2.15
C VAL A 63 13.84 18.00 3.30
N THR A 64 12.56 18.32 3.12
CA THR A 64 11.47 17.80 3.98
C THR A 64 10.46 17.08 3.09
N TYR A 65 10.03 15.91 3.53
CA TYR A 65 9.08 15.07 2.81
C TYR A 65 7.68 15.20 3.40
N ASP A 66 6.69 14.97 2.56
CA ASP A 66 5.27 14.97 2.92
C ASP A 66 4.60 13.78 2.22
N TRP A 67 4.52 12.66 2.95
CA TRP A 67 3.81 11.46 2.54
C TRP A 67 2.41 11.46 3.13
N VAL A 68 1.41 11.24 2.28
CA VAL A 68 0.01 11.11 2.70
C VAL A 68 -0.58 9.84 2.10
N VAL A 69 -1.03 8.93 2.98
CA VAL A 69 -1.81 7.76 2.60
C VAL A 69 -3.30 8.09 2.73
N MET A 70 -4.03 7.91 1.65
CA MET A 70 -5.46 8.17 1.57
C MET A 70 -6.21 6.93 1.09
N VAL A 71 -7.44 6.73 1.57
CA VAL A 71 -8.31 5.64 1.15
C VAL A 71 -9.70 6.12 0.76
N ASP A 72 -10.26 5.51 -0.27
CA ASP A 72 -11.70 5.52 -0.56
C ASP A 72 -12.25 4.11 -0.28
N THR A 73 -13.16 4.01 0.67
CA THR A 73 -13.80 2.74 1.06
C THR A 73 -15.05 2.44 0.25
N VAL A 74 -15.50 3.36 -0.59
CA VAL A 74 -16.67 3.19 -1.46
C VAL A 74 -16.25 2.48 -2.74
N THR A 75 -16.46 1.17 -2.79
CA THR A 75 -16.19 0.34 -3.97
C THR A 75 -17.06 0.78 -5.16
N GLY A 76 -16.41 1.05 -6.30
CA GLY A 76 -17.08 1.32 -7.57
C GLY A 76 -17.45 2.78 -7.82
N SER A 77 -17.15 3.67 -6.92
CA SER A 77 -17.27 5.12 -7.12
C SER A 77 -15.92 5.66 -7.61
N MET A 78 -15.87 6.26 -8.79
CA MET A 78 -14.78 7.16 -9.18
C MET A 78 -14.87 8.49 -8.40
N GLY A 79 -15.52 8.48 -7.23
CA GLY A 79 -15.69 9.65 -6.39
C GLY A 79 -14.38 10.09 -5.75
N ASN A 80 -14.25 11.39 -5.49
CA ASN A 80 -13.10 11.98 -4.81
C ASN A 80 -13.25 11.92 -3.27
N ASN A 81 -13.84 10.88 -2.73
CA ASN A 81 -14.09 10.73 -1.28
C ASN A 81 -12.91 10.03 -0.59
N PHE A 82 -11.70 10.53 -0.82
CA PHE A 82 -10.52 10.01 -0.16
C PHE A 82 -10.38 10.61 1.24
N PHE A 83 -10.19 9.73 2.22
CA PHE A 83 -9.88 10.11 3.60
C PHE A 83 -8.40 9.88 3.86
N GLU A 84 -7.76 10.83 4.52
CA GLU A 84 -6.39 10.70 4.98
C GLU A 84 -6.33 9.69 6.13
N LEU A 85 -5.45 8.71 6.02
CA LEU A 85 -5.19 7.70 7.05
C LEU A 85 -3.90 7.97 7.81
N VAL A 86 -2.86 8.37 7.08
CA VAL A 86 -1.51 8.52 7.60
C VAL A 86 -0.84 9.71 6.96
N HIS A 87 -0.11 10.47 7.78
CA HIS A 87 0.75 11.56 7.37
C HIS A 87 2.15 11.33 7.95
N ARG A 88 3.19 11.33 7.12
CA ARG A 88 4.58 11.07 7.49
C ARG A 88 5.52 12.05 6.82
N PHE A 89 6.64 12.32 7.50
CA PHE A 89 7.65 13.28 7.06
C PHE A 89 9.05 12.68 6.90
N GLU A 90 9.18 11.38 7.12
CA GLU A 90 10.40 10.62 6.89
C GLU A 90 10.71 10.54 5.38
N GLU A 91 11.96 10.27 5.02
CA GLU A 91 12.38 10.11 3.62
C GLU A 91 11.62 8.97 2.93
N ASN A 92 11.44 7.86 3.65
CA ASN A 92 10.78 6.66 3.14
C ASN A 92 9.55 6.34 3.96
N LEU A 93 8.54 5.75 3.30
CA LEU A 93 7.31 5.33 3.95
C LEU A 93 7.18 3.81 3.84
N ASP A 94 6.97 3.15 4.98
CA ASP A 94 6.55 1.75 5.10
C ASP A 94 5.09 1.72 5.57
N TYR A 95 4.23 1.00 4.82
CA TYR A 95 2.80 0.96 5.12
C TYR A 95 2.15 -0.37 4.75
N ASP A 96 1.39 -0.94 5.71
CA ASP A 96 0.63 -2.16 5.52
C ASP A 96 -0.82 -1.85 5.13
N PHE A 97 -1.21 -2.25 3.92
CA PHE A 97 -2.58 -2.15 3.42
C PHE A 97 -3.38 -3.36 3.89
N ILE A 98 -4.00 -3.27 5.07
CA ILE A 98 -4.72 -4.38 5.71
C ILE A 98 -6.23 -4.36 5.49
N HIS A 99 -6.79 -3.24 4.99
CA HIS A 99 -8.21 -3.10 4.75
C HIS A 99 -8.52 -2.95 3.26
N LYS A 100 -9.71 -3.40 2.86
CA LYS A 100 -10.19 -3.17 1.49
C LYS A 100 -10.37 -1.69 1.19
N GLY A 101 -10.10 -1.29 -0.03
CA GLY A 101 -10.31 0.08 -0.49
C GLY A 101 -9.48 0.41 -1.72
N THR A 102 -9.73 1.58 -2.27
CA THR A 102 -8.87 2.20 -3.27
C THR A 102 -7.95 3.18 -2.55
N TYR A 103 -6.65 2.97 -2.68
CA TYR A 103 -5.64 3.77 -1.98
C TYR A 103 -4.91 4.71 -2.92
N LYS A 104 -4.54 5.86 -2.38
CA LYS A 104 -3.60 6.81 -2.98
C LYS A 104 -2.51 7.12 -1.96
N VAL A 105 -1.26 6.96 -2.36
CA VAL A 105 -0.10 7.39 -1.58
C VAL A 105 0.52 8.56 -2.33
N ARG A 106 0.47 9.76 -1.75
CA ARG A 106 1.01 10.98 -2.34
C ARG A 106 2.33 11.34 -1.69
N LEU A 107 3.30 11.69 -2.52
CA LEU A 107 4.57 12.29 -2.10
C LEU A 107 4.66 13.73 -2.58
N LYS A 108 5.08 14.62 -1.67
CA LYS A 108 5.63 15.93 -1.97
C LYS A 108 6.94 16.11 -1.22
N ALA A 109 7.84 16.91 -1.74
CA ALA A 109 9.03 17.34 -1.03
C ALA A 109 9.22 18.85 -1.15
N THR A 110 9.82 19.44 -0.11
CA THR A 110 10.26 20.82 -0.10
C THR A 110 11.76 20.82 0.10
N PHE A 111 12.46 21.35 -0.88
CA PHE A 111 13.90 21.56 -0.84
C PHE A 111 14.21 23.00 -0.43
N THR A 112 15.21 23.20 0.44
CA THR A 112 15.62 24.52 0.89
C THR A 112 17.15 24.66 0.80
N ASN A 113 17.61 25.83 0.34
CA ASN A 113 19.02 26.20 0.31
C ASN A 113 19.14 27.69 0.68
N GLY A 114 19.46 28.00 1.93
CA GLY A 114 19.42 29.36 2.44
C GLY A 114 17.99 29.92 2.38
N GLU A 115 17.81 31.00 1.61
CA GLU A 115 16.49 31.63 1.40
C GLU A 115 15.70 31.02 0.23
N MET A 116 16.35 30.16 -0.58
CA MET A 116 15.68 29.50 -1.70
C MET A 116 14.80 28.36 -1.23
N LYS A 117 13.61 28.27 -1.81
CA LYS A 117 12.65 27.19 -1.58
C LYS A 117 12.20 26.62 -2.91
N TRP A 118 12.21 25.30 -3.04
CA TRP A 118 11.75 24.58 -4.22
C TRP A 118 10.81 23.44 -3.80
N GLU A 119 9.63 23.39 -4.39
CA GLU A 119 8.64 22.32 -4.14
C GLU A 119 8.65 21.32 -5.29
N TYR A 120 8.62 20.02 -4.95
CA TYR A 120 8.61 18.93 -5.93
C TYR A 120 7.49 17.92 -5.59
N PRO A 121 6.65 17.54 -6.56
CA PRO A 121 6.58 18.10 -7.90
C PRO A 121 6.20 19.60 -7.86
N SER A 122 6.68 20.37 -8.82
CA SER A 122 6.27 21.78 -8.99
C SER A 122 4.82 21.86 -9.49
N GLU A 123 4.23 23.06 -9.47
CA GLU A 123 2.84 23.26 -9.92
C GLU A 123 2.60 22.84 -11.39
N ASP A 124 3.64 22.90 -12.22
CA ASP A 124 3.60 22.52 -13.64
C ASP A 124 3.81 21.01 -13.88
N MET A 125 4.07 20.23 -12.84
CA MET A 125 4.34 18.80 -12.91
C MET A 125 3.15 17.99 -12.39
N ASP A 126 2.98 16.78 -12.93
CA ASP A 126 2.01 15.84 -12.40
C ASP A 126 2.33 15.42 -10.95
N SER A 127 1.30 15.34 -10.14
CA SER A 127 1.44 14.90 -8.74
C SER A 127 1.97 13.47 -8.67
N ILE A 128 2.98 13.23 -7.80
CA ILE A 128 3.46 11.89 -7.50
C ILE A 128 2.42 11.18 -6.63
N ILE A 129 1.63 10.30 -7.26
CA ILE A 129 0.55 9.56 -6.58
C ILE A 129 0.61 8.10 -7.00
N PHE A 130 1.01 7.23 -6.07
CA PHE A 130 0.86 5.79 -6.22
C PHE A 130 -0.60 5.39 -5.98
N ARG A 131 -1.15 4.57 -6.87
CA ARG A 131 -2.55 4.10 -6.80
C ARG A 131 -2.59 2.59 -6.78
N LEU A 132 -3.41 2.05 -5.87
CA LEU A 132 -3.64 0.63 -5.77
C LEU A 132 -5.05 0.35 -5.25
N GLN A 133 -5.55 -0.84 -5.54
CA GLN A 133 -6.83 -1.32 -5.03
C GLN A 133 -6.62 -2.61 -4.25
N ILE A 134 -7.14 -2.64 -3.02
CA ILE A 134 -7.10 -3.80 -2.13
C ILE A 134 -8.48 -4.42 -2.06
N SER A 135 -8.55 -5.73 -2.30
CA SER A 135 -9.79 -6.52 -2.19
C SER A 135 -10.19 -6.74 -0.72
N GLY A 136 -11.46 -7.02 -0.51
CA GLY A 136 -11.94 -7.46 0.79
C GLY A 136 -11.53 -8.90 1.11
N SER A 137 -11.54 -9.26 2.39
CA SER A 137 -11.42 -10.65 2.81
C SER A 137 -12.64 -11.46 2.40
N ARG A 138 -12.41 -12.73 2.06
CA ARG A 138 -13.46 -13.70 1.77
C ARG A 138 -13.20 -14.97 2.55
N LEU A 139 -14.26 -15.53 3.12
CA LEU A 139 -14.23 -16.83 3.77
C LEU A 139 -15.55 -17.55 3.48
N GLU A 140 -15.49 -18.70 2.84
CA GLU A 140 -16.65 -19.50 2.48
C GLU A 140 -16.48 -20.93 2.98
N PHE A 141 -17.46 -21.40 3.74
CA PHE A 141 -17.57 -22.80 4.15
C PHE A 141 -18.57 -23.56 3.29
N PRO A 142 -18.42 -24.89 3.14
CA PRO A 142 -19.42 -25.70 2.50
C PRO A 142 -20.75 -25.65 3.27
N ASN A 143 -21.88 -25.66 2.55
CA ASN A 143 -23.22 -25.66 3.15
C ASN A 143 -23.56 -27.00 3.83
N THR A 144 -22.78 -28.04 3.59
CA THR A 144 -23.02 -29.39 4.07
C THR A 144 -21.74 -29.98 4.61
N PHE A 145 -21.82 -30.59 5.78
CA PHE A 145 -20.79 -31.36 6.42
C PHE A 145 -21.40 -32.67 6.90
N THR A 146 -20.88 -33.80 6.42
CA THR A 146 -21.42 -35.17 6.68
C THR A 146 -20.28 -36.12 6.93
N PRO A 147 -19.77 -36.22 8.16
CA PRO A 147 -18.64 -37.08 8.52
C PRO A 147 -19.07 -38.55 8.64
N ASN A 148 -19.35 -39.18 7.50
CA ASN A 148 -19.82 -40.57 7.42
C ASN A 148 -18.78 -41.53 6.80
N GLY A 149 -17.60 -41.00 6.40
CA GLY A 149 -16.48 -41.76 5.87
C GLY A 149 -16.63 -42.18 4.41
N ASP A 150 -17.52 -41.55 3.66
CA ASP A 150 -17.72 -41.83 2.23
C ASP A 150 -16.76 -41.05 1.31
N GLY A 151 -15.89 -40.22 1.88
CA GLY A 151 -14.92 -39.35 1.17
C GLY A 151 -15.52 -38.03 0.66
N GLN A 152 -16.81 -37.73 0.92
CA GLN A 152 -17.47 -36.50 0.53
C GLN A 152 -17.93 -35.71 1.75
N ASN A 153 -17.47 -34.47 1.87
CA ASN A 153 -17.81 -33.57 2.98
C ASN A 153 -17.54 -34.12 4.38
N ASP A 154 -16.61 -35.08 4.52
CA ASP A 154 -16.21 -35.68 5.79
C ASP A 154 -15.38 -34.73 6.66
N ILE A 155 -14.76 -33.70 6.07
CA ILE A 155 -13.94 -32.70 6.75
C ILE A 155 -14.57 -31.32 6.56
N LEU A 156 -14.81 -30.62 7.67
CA LEU A 156 -15.24 -29.22 7.64
C LEU A 156 -14.00 -28.32 7.52
N ARG A 157 -13.79 -27.80 6.32
CA ARG A 157 -12.73 -26.81 6.02
C ARG A 157 -13.27 -25.69 5.14
N ALA A 158 -12.57 -24.56 5.12
CA ALA A 158 -12.91 -23.47 4.21
C ALA A 158 -12.84 -23.94 2.75
N LYS A 159 -13.89 -23.65 1.97
CA LYS A 159 -13.96 -23.94 0.54
C LYS A 159 -13.20 -22.89 -0.28
N GLU A 160 -13.35 -21.63 0.11
CA GLU A 160 -12.66 -20.50 -0.44
C GLU A 160 -12.27 -19.55 0.70
N TYR A 161 -11.04 -19.06 0.67
CA TYR A 161 -10.58 -18.03 1.60
C TYR A 161 -9.59 -17.09 0.87
N GLN A 162 -9.60 -15.83 1.30
CA GLN A 162 -8.76 -14.78 0.71
C GLN A 162 -8.54 -13.68 1.73
N SER A 163 -7.32 -13.17 1.82
CA SER A 163 -6.98 -12.05 2.70
C SER A 163 -7.37 -12.29 4.16
N ILE A 164 -7.19 -13.51 4.66
CA ILE A 164 -7.42 -13.89 6.07
C ILE A 164 -6.10 -13.72 6.81
N VAL A 165 -6.03 -12.74 7.71
CA VAL A 165 -4.85 -12.42 8.52
C VAL A 165 -4.81 -13.26 9.79
N GLU A 166 -5.98 -13.50 10.37
CA GLU A 166 -6.16 -14.28 11.59
C GLU A 166 -7.45 -15.09 11.48
N PHE A 167 -7.42 -16.33 11.91
CA PHE A 167 -8.55 -17.23 11.81
C PHE A 167 -8.71 -18.04 13.09
N HIS A 168 -9.90 -17.98 13.66
CA HIS A 168 -10.32 -18.84 14.77
C HIS A 168 -11.70 -19.40 14.47
N ALA A 169 -11.84 -20.70 14.50
CA ALA A 169 -13.12 -21.37 14.30
C ALA A 169 -13.44 -22.37 15.40
N ALA A 170 -14.71 -22.49 15.72
CA ALA A 170 -15.20 -23.48 16.68
C ALA A 170 -16.55 -24.02 16.25
N VAL A 171 -16.77 -25.32 16.51
CA VAL A 171 -18.06 -25.99 16.31
C VAL A 171 -18.72 -26.22 17.65
N PHE A 172 -20.00 -25.86 17.74
CA PHE A 172 -20.81 -26.05 18.93
C PHE A 172 -22.00 -26.98 18.63
N ASN A 173 -22.41 -27.75 19.59
CA ASN A 173 -23.69 -28.49 19.51
C ASN A 173 -24.87 -27.52 19.78
N ARG A 174 -26.11 -28.02 19.60
CA ARG A 174 -27.34 -27.22 19.81
C ARG A 174 -27.54 -26.75 21.28
N TRP A 175 -26.79 -27.29 22.22
CA TRP A 175 -26.84 -26.92 23.65
C TRP A 175 -25.75 -25.88 24.02
N GLY A 176 -24.96 -25.41 23.03
CA GLY A 176 -23.89 -24.43 23.25
C GLY A 176 -22.58 -25.02 23.75
N GLN A 177 -22.46 -26.37 23.81
CA GLN A 177 -21.21 -27.01 24.17
C GLN A 177 -20.25 -27.03 22.96
N ARG A 178 -19.02 -26.51 23.16
CA ARG A 178 -17.99 -26.52 22.13
C ARG A 178 -17.50 -27.97 21.93
N LEU A 179 -17.57 -28.43 20.67
CA LEU A 179 -17.17 -29.78 20.27
C LEU A 179 -15.75 -29.79 19.70
N TYR A 180 -15.38 -28.76 18.94
CA TYR A 180 -14.08 -28.66 18.27
C TYR A 180 -13.67 -27.20 18.07
N GLN A 181 -12.37 -26.96 17.98
CA GLN A 181 -11.78 -25.64 17.67
C GLN A 181 -10.53 -25.85 16.83
N TRP A 182 -10.30 -24.93 15.88
CA TRP A 182 -9.06 -24.88 15.09
C TRP A 182 -8.74 -23.44 14.67
N ASP A 183 -7.46 -23.20 14.38
CA ASP A 183 -6.92 -21.86 14.13
C ASP A 183 -6.20 -21.79 12.76
N ASP A 184 -6.37 -22.81 11.91
CA ASP A 184 -5.85 -22.87 10.55
C ASP A 184 -7.01 -22.83 9.55
N VAL A 185 -6.93 -21.98 8.53
CA VAL A 185 -7.99 -21.82 7.54
C VAL A 185 -7.95 -22.89 6.44
N ALA A 186 -6.79 -23.55 6.23
CA ALA A 186 -6.54 -24.55 5.19
C ALA A 186 -6.82 -25.99 5.64
#